data_2fe704951e1fdc818890cd9907d53277
#
_entry.id   2fe704951e1fdc818890cd9907d53277
#
_cell.length_a   1.000
_cell.length_b   1.000
_cell.length_c   1.000
_cell.angle_alpha   90.00
_cell.angle_beta   90.00
_cell.angle_gamma   90.00
#
_symmetry.space_group_name_H-M   'P 1'
#
loop_
_entity.id
_entity.type
_entity.pdbx_description
1 polymer ?
#
loop_
_entity_poly.entity_id
_entity_poly.type
_entity_poly.pdbx_seq_one_letter_code
_entity_poly.pdbx_strand_id
1 'polypeptide(L)'
;MAEHLVIYTVLHQPRRLKLPAQPIPNGAQPAEIERCLFDEAMNEHYFRKVATWCYYPATEMFLQFANQGFKFSIGFSLSALRQAEMWDAKLFSLFRKLAAHPNVELVNVEPYHSFLPLIDLPAFAKRMAWSRDNLEKMMGKRPEVTDTTEMLMSDAIYHALNSVGFKGALLDGRPWVMEWREPTHLYHQGKDLMLLPRHYQLSDDVGYRFSNKGWWGYPLMADAYSHWVRDAWGDFVLLAWDYETFGEHHSKDTGIFDFMKRLPDELTKRGVRTLTPSEAIAKFRERSHELPLSAFPSTWAGDGGVEFFLGNPAQQAVFQLMMEAYNKAQLTNDRRIIDLALWLIQSDNLHLIQWFGRSGSQAEVSAYFTPKEWWNLGPSGIIWEMQQVYKNFIRALDPYL
;
A
#
# COMPACT_ATOMS: atom_id res chain seq x y z
N MET A 1 -13.14 -24.04 -10.92
CA MET A 1 -13.22 -23.76 -9.47
C MET A 1 -11.82 -23.67 -8.91
N ALA A 2 -11.48 -22.58 -8.21
CA ALA A 2 -10.14 -22.36 -7.70
C ALA A 2 -9.86 -23.28 -6.49
N GLU A 3 -8.76 -24.03 -6.56
CA GLU A 3 -8.29 -24.88 -5.46
C GLU A 3 -7.18 -24.23 -4.64
N HIS A 4 -6.74 -23.07 -5.06
CA HIS A 4 -5.63 -22.36 -4.43
C HIS A 4 -6.01 -20.92 -4.14
N LEU A 5 -5.55 -20.45 -2.99
CA LEU A 5 -5.73 -19.08 -2.53
C LEU A 5 -4.36 -18.49 -2.19
N VAL A 6 -4.11 -17.29 -2.68
CA VAL A 6 -2.99 -16.44 -2.28
C VAL A 6 -3.57 -15.27 -1.49
N ILE A 7 -3.01 -14.99 -0.33
CA ILE A 7 -3.40 -13.81 0.47
C ILE A 7 -2.20 -12.89 0.59
N TYR A 8 -2.45 -11.63 0.34
CA TYR A 8 -1.49 -10.54 0.55
C TYR A 8 -2.10 -9.44 1.41
N THR A 9 -1.29 -8.92 2.32
CA THR A 9 -1.62 -7.72 3.08
C THR A 9 -0.45 -6.75 3.06
N VAL A 10 -0.74 -5.46 2.93
CA VAL A 10 0.27 -4.41 3.02
C VAL A 10 0.05 -3.57 4.26
N LEU A 11 1.10 -3.38 5.04
CA LEU A 11 1.11 -2.54 6.23
C LEU A 11 1.82 -1.24 5.92
N HIS A 12 1.08 -0.15 5.98
CA HIS A 12 1.59 1.19 5.73
C HIS A 12 1.11 2.18 6.78
N GLN A 13 1.99 3.09 7.19
CA GLN A 13 1.66 4.28 7.96
C GLN A 13 2.27 5.50 7.29
N PRO A 14 1.47 6.52 6.95
CA PRO A 14 2.00 7.74 6.36
C PRO A 14 2.84 8.53 7.34
N ARG A 15 3.75 9.33 6.82
CA ARG A 15 4.44 10.38 7.55
C ARG A 15 3.76 11.71 7.27
N ARG A 16 2.90 12.14 8.17
CA ARG A 16 1.99 13.29 7.98
C ARG A 16 2.74 14.61 7.99
N LEU A 17 2.34 15.49 7.10
CA LEU A 17 2.83 16.87 7.04
C LEU A 17 2.44 17.65 8.29
N LYS A 18 3.24 18.65 8.62
CA LYS A 18 2.97 19.58 9.71
C LYS A 18 2.13 20.74 9.20
N LEU A 19 0.87 20.80 9.65
CA LEU A 19 -0.04 21.89 9.33
C LEU A 19 -0.48 22.63 10.61
N PRO A 20 -0.54 23.96 10.59
CA PRO A 20 -0.17 24.86 9.50
C PRO A 20 1.32 24.79 9.15
N ALA A 21 1.64 25.09 7.89
CA ALA A 21 3.00 25.03 7.36
C ALA A 21 3.96 25.92 8.13
N GLN A 22 5.11 25.39 8.47
CA GLN A 22 6.15 26.12 9.19
C GLN A 22 7.09 26.83 8.19
N PRO A 23 7.48 28.09 8.46
CA PRO A 23 8.55 28.72 7.70
C PRO A 23 9.86 27.98 7.95
N ILE A 24 10.61 27.71 6.88
CA ILE A 24 11.94 27.10 6.96
C ILE A 24 12.98 28.21 6.88
N PRO A 25 13.90 28.33 7.88
CA PRO A 25 14.94 29.35 7.86
C PRO A 25 15.85 29.21 6.64
N ASN A 26 16.34 30.34 6.11
CA ASN A 26 17.30 30.32 5.02
C ASN A 26 18.63 29.67 5.47
N GLY A 27 19.13 28.72 4.70
CA GLY A 27 20.34 27.94 5.08
C GLY A 27 20.12 26.91 6.18
N ALA A 28 18.85 26.59 6.51
CA ALA A 28 18.51 25.54 7.47
C ALA A 28 19.16 24.21 7.09
N GLN A 29 19.70 23.49 8.08
CA GLN A 29 20.26 22.16 7.87
C GLN A 29 19.14 21.11 7.63
N PRO A 30 19.41 19.97 6.96
CA PRO A 30 18.39 18.96 6.63
C PRO A 30 17.54 18.51 7.83
N ALA A 31 18.12 18.36 9.01
CA ALA A 31 17.40 17.99 10.22
C ALA A 31 16.45 19.10 10.73
N GLU A 32 16.74 20.37 10.45
CA GLU A 32 15.86 21.48 10.77
C GLU A 32 14.72 21.60 9.76
N ILE A 33 15.03 21.41 8.47
CA ILE A 33 14.04 21.32 7.40
C ILE A 33 13.04 20.22 7.74
N GLU A 34 13.51 19.02 8.10
CA GLU A 34 12.69 17.87 8.47
C GLU A 34 11.69 18.18 9.60
N ARG A 35 12.13 18.86 10.66
CA ARG A 35 11.25 19.27 11.78
C ARG A 35 10.17 20.28 11.38
N CYS A 36 10.41 21.06 10.33
CA CYS A 36 9.41 21.99 9.79
C CYS A 36 8.38 21.30 8.89
N LEU A 37 8.76 20.17 8.25
CA LEU A 37 7.92 19.48 7.27
C LEU A 37 6.94 18.50 7.89
N PHE A 38 7.34 17.77 8.93
CA PHE A 38 6.59 16.62 9.44
C PHE A 38 6.18 16.81 10.90
N ASP A 39 4.96 16.33 11.23
CA ASP A 39 4.43 16.35 12.59
C ASP A 39 4.65 14.99 13.28
N GLU A 40 5.81 14.82 13.89
CA GLU A 40 6.18 13.55 14.52
C GLU A 40 5.32 13.22 15.75
N ALA A 41 4.81 14.24 16.47
CA ALA A 41 3.91 14.00 17.60
C ALA A 41 2.54 13.45 17.12
N MET A 42 2.02 14.00 16.04
CA MET A 42 0.82 13.48 15.38
C MET A 42 1.05 12.08 14.82
N ASN A 43 2.19 11.85 14.16
CA ASN A 43 2.54 10.53 13.61
C ASN A 43 2.62 9.48 14.72
N GLU A 44 3.26 9.77 15.84
CA GLU A 44 3.31 8.87 17.00
C GLU A 44 1.92 8.59 17.57
N HIS A 45 1.09 9.62 17.70
CA HIS A 45 -0.29 9.49 18.21
C HIS A 45 -1.10 8.51 17.35
N TYR A 46 -1.15 8.73 16.02
CA TYR A 46 -1.89 7.86 15.11
C TYR A 46 -1.28 6.45 15.03
N PHE A 47 0.05 6.33 15.02
CA PHE A 47 0.70 5.04 15.05
C PHE A 47 0.31 4.21 16.28
N ARG A 48 0.38 4.80 17.49
CA ARG A 48 0.01 4.10 18.74
C ARG A 48 -1.47 3.71 18.77
N LYS A 49 -2.34 4.57 18.25
CA LYS A 49 -3.78 4.27 18.09
C LYS A 49 -3.96 3.01 17.24
N VAL A 50 -3.40 3.01 16.03
CA VAL A 50 -3.53 1.89 15.09
C VAL A 50 -2.81 0.64 15.60
N ALA A 51 -1.65 0.79 16.26
CA ALA A 51 -0.94 -0.31 16.89
C ALA A 51 -1.84 -1.08 17.87
N THR A 52 -2.60 -0.36 18.70
CA THR A 52 -3.49 -0.97 19.69
C THR A 52 -4.69 -1.69 19.06
N TRP A 53 -5.31 -1.08 18.06
CA TRP A 53 -6.58 -1.60 17.51
C TRP A 53 -6.40 -2.58 16.35
N CYS A 54 -5.30 -2.45 15.62
CA CYS A 54 -5.00 -3.24 14.43
C CYS A 54 -3.72 -4.07 14.59
N TYR A 55 -2.54 -3.42 14.72
CA TYR A 55 -1.27 -4.11 14.51
C TYR A 55 -1.02 -5.25 15.49
N TYR A 56 -1.24 -5.05 16.78
CA TYR A 56 -1.11 -6.13 17.76
C TYR A 56 -2.09 -7.27 17.51
N PRO A 57 -3.43 -7.06 17.52
CA PRO A 57 -4.38 -8.15 17.37
C PRO A 57 -4.30 -8.82 15.99
N ALA A 58 -4.07 -8.08 14.91
CA ALA A 58 -3.92 -8.66 13.59
C ALA A 58 -2.65 -9.51 13.47
N THR A 59 -1.51 -9.02 13.98
CA THR A 59 -0.25 -9.77 13.92
C THR A 59 -0.31 -11.06 14.74
N GLU A 60 -0.94 -11.03 15.91
CA GLU A 60 -1.17 -12.23 16.73
C GLU A 60 -2.06 -13.24 15.99
N MET A 61 -3.13 -12.77 15.35
CA MET A 61 -4.03 -13.61 14.53
C MET A 61 -3.28 -14.23 13.34
N PHE A 62 -2.52 -13.45 12.58
CA PHE A 62 -1.75 -13.96 11.45
C PHE A 62 -0.63 -14.91 11.86
N LEU A 63 0.03 -14.69 13.00
CA LEU A 63 0.99 -15.65 13.57
C LEU A 63 0.30 -16.98 13.93
N GLN A 64 -0.91 -16.91 14.48
CA GLN A 64 -1.68 -18.14 14.77
C GLN A 64 -2.00 -18.91 13.48
N PHE A 65 -2.42 -18.22 12.42
CA PHE A 65 -2.67 -18.83 11.11
C PHE A 65 -1.42 -19.50 10.54
N ALA A 66 -0.29 -18.80 10.57
CA ALA A 66 0.98 -19.32 10.09
C ALA A 66 1.40 -20.59 10.88
N ASN A 67 1.24 -20.60 12.21
CA ASN A 67 1.51 -21.77 13.06
C ASN A 67 0.59 -22.96 12.75
N GLN A 68 -0.61 -22.72 12.24
CA GLN A 68 -1.56 -23.76 11.81
C GLN A 68 -1.29 -24.25 10.37
N GLY A 69 -0.25 -23.76 9.72
CA GLY A 69 0.11 -24.14 8.34
C GLY A 69 -0.57 -23.31 7.25
N PHE A 70 -1.32 -22.27 7.61
CA PHE A 70 -1.95 -21.37 6.65
C PHE A 70 -0.90 -20.41 6.09
N LYS A 71 -0.79 -20.37 4.77
CA LYS A 71 0.20 -19.54 4.07
C LYS A 71 -0.39 -18.21 3.63
N PHE A 72 0.39 -17.16 3.74
CA PHE A 72 0.04 -15.82 3.25
C PHE A 72 1.30 -14.98 3.01
N SER A 73 1.12 -13.76 2.54
CA SER A 73 2.21 -12.83 2.30
C SER A 73 1.93 -11.46 2.91
N ILE A 74 2.99 -10.76 3.25
CA ILE A 74 2.92 -9.43 3.85
C ILE A 74 3.96 -8.50 3.25
N GLY A 75 3.54 -7.27 2.95
CA GLY A 75 4.41 -6.15 2.61
C GLY A 75 4.45 -5.13 3.74
N PHE A 76 5.61 -4.53 3.94
CA PHE A 76 5.78 -3.43 4.89
C PHE A 76 6.39 -2.22 4.18
N SER A 77 5.74 -1.07 4.27
CA SER A 77 6.42 0.17 3.90
C SER A 77 7.54 0.50 4.89
N LEU A 78 8.59 1.15 4.41
CA LEU A 78 9.67 1.62 5.26
C LEU A 78 9.17 2.63 6.29
N SER A 79 8.17 3.43 5.92
CA SER A 79 7.50 4.37 6.83
C SER A 79 6.95 3.66 8.06
N ALA A 80 6.18 2.61 7.86
CA ALA A 80 5.61 1.84 8.97
C ALA A 80 6.68 1.15 9.83
N LEU A 81 7.70 0.56 9.20
CA LEU A 81 8.79 -0.09 9.93
C LEU A 81 9.62 0.88 10.77
N ARG A 82 9.95 2.07 10.22
CA ARG A 82 10.67 3.11 10.97
C ARG A 82 9.86 3.62 12.15
N GLN A 83 8.56 3.83 11.98
CA GLN A 83 7.67 4.24 13.06
C GLN A 83 7.59 3.16 14.15
N ALA A 84 7.47 1.89 13.77
CA ALA A 84 7.47 0.78 14.73
C ALA A 84 8.81 0.68 15.48
N GLU A 85 9.93 0.77 14.78
CA GLU A 85 11.26 0.73 15.38
C GLU A 85 11.49 1.90 16.36
N MET A 86 11.00 3.09 16.02
CA MET A 86 11.16 4.31 16.82
C MET A 86 10.27 4.32 18.05
N TRP A 87 9.01 3.91 17.92
CA TRP A 87 8.00 4.13 18.96
C TRP A 87 7.52 2.86 19.67
N ASP A 88 7.72 1.68 19.07
CA ASP A 88 7.28 0.41 19.66
C ASP A 88 8.18 -0.78 19.24
N ALA A 89 9.33 -0.88 19.88
CA ALA A 89 10.31 -1.95 19.60
C ALA A 89 9.73 -3.37 19.80
N LYS A 90 8.73 -3.52 20.69
CA LYS A 90 8.04 -4.81 20.89
C LYS A 90 7.21 -5.18 19.67
N LEU A 91 6.45 -4.23 19.12
CA LEU A 91 5.68 -4.43 17.90
C LEU A 91 6.58 -4.68 16.70
N PHE A 92 7.68 -3.93 16.57
CA PHE A 92 8.70 -4.16 15.54
C PHE A 92 9.27 -5.58 15.60
N SER A 93 9.57 -6.07 16.79
CA SER A 93 10.02 -7.46 17.01
C SER A 93 8.93 -8.48 16.60
N LEU A 94 7.67 -8.17 16.86
CA LEU A 94 6.54 -9.02 16.47
C LEU A 94 6.38 -9.08 14.93
N PHE A 95 6.55 -7.96 14.24
CA PHE A 95 6.57 -7.92 12.77
C PHE A 95 7.72 -8.76 12.20
N ARG A 96 8.91 -8.66 12.77
CA ARG A 96 10.04 -9.50 12.38
C ARG A 96 9.75 -10.99 12.58
N LYS A 97 9.14 -11.36 13.70
CA LYS A 97 8.72 -12.75 13.97
C LYS A 97 7.73 -13.25 12.92
N LEU A 98 6.75 -12.42 12.55
CA LEU A 98 5.77 -12.75 11.52
C LEU A 98 6.44 -12.94 10.14
N ALA A 99 7.25 -12.00 9.71
CA ALA A 99 7.96 -12.04 8.43
C ALA A 99 8.91 -13.23 8.31
N ALA A 100 9.58 -13.59 9.41
CA ALA A 100 10.51 -14.72 9.45
C ALA A 100 9.83 -16.10 9.41
N HIS A 101 8.50 -16.17 9.65
CA HIS A 101 7.79 -17.45 9.69
C HIS A 101 7.85 -18.17 8.32
N PRO A 102 8.08 -19.52 8.26
CA PRO A 102 8.23 -20.25 7.00
C PRO A 102 6.96 -20.22 6.12
N ASN A 103 5.78 -20.10 6.70
CA ASN A 103 4.50 -20.01 5.99
C ASN A 103 4.12 -18.58 5.58
N VAL A 104 5.00 -17.60 5.79
CA VAL A 104 4.79 -16.20 5.44
C VAL A 104 5.81 -15.78 4.40
N GLU A 105 5.38 -15.22 3.28
CA GLU A 105 6.26 -14.60 2.30
C GLU A 105 6.33 -13.10 2.52
N LEU A 106 7.54 -12.55 2.53
CA LEU A 106 7.74 -11.12 2.54
C LEU A 106 7.67 -10.60 1.09
N VAL A 107 6.77 -9.67 0.84
CA VAL A 107 6.61 -8.97 -0.44
C VAL A 107 7.29 -7.59 -0.34
N ASN A 108 8.06 -7.23 -1.36
CA ASN A 108 8.64 -5.89 -1.43
C ASN A 108 7.54 -4.85 -1.66
N VAL A 109 7.72 -3.66 -1.10
CA VAL A 109 6.81 -2.52 -1.30
C VAL A 109 7.63 -1.29 -1.64
N GLU A 110 7.06 -0.34 -2.38
CA GLU A 110 7.69 0.97 -2.55
C GLU A 110 7.91 1.58 -1.17
N PRO A 111 9.17 1.90 -0.79
CA PRO A 111 9.53 2.10 0.61
C PRO A 111 8.88 3.30 1.28
N TYR A 112 8.63 4.37 0.53
CA TYR A 112 8.00 5.61 1.03
C TYR A 112 6.50 5.66 0.75
N HIS A 113 5.95 4.65 0.08
CA HIS A 113 4.59 4.66 -0.47
C HIS A 113 4.36 5.88 -1.37
N SER A 114 5.32 6.15 -2.24
CA SER A 114 5.43 7.37 -3.01
C SER A 114 4.95 7.23 -4.45
N PHE A 115 4.61 8.36 -5.09
CA PHE A 115 4.35 8.41 -6.53
C PHE A 115 5.62 8.62 -7.38
N LEU A 116 6.77 8.20 -6.87
CA LEU A 116 8.03 8.22 -7.61
C LEU A 116 7.92 7.56 -9.01
N PRO A 117 7.18 6.43 -9.20
CA PRO A 117 7.03 5.84 -10.54
C PRO A 117 6.34 6.74 -11.56
N LEU A 118 5.56 7.75 -11.12
CA LEU A 118 4.95 8.76 -12.01
C LEU A 118 5.84 9.98 -12.25
N ILE A 119 6.94 10.12 -11.49
CA ILE A 119 7.82 11.31 -11.52
C ILE A 119 9.18 10.96 -12.14
N ASP A 120 9.80 9.88 -11.69
CA ASP A 120 11.15 9.44 -12.09
C ASP A 120 11.24 7.92 -12.09
N LEU A 121 10.87 7.32 -13.21
CA LEU A 121 10.82 5.87 -13.36
C LEU A 121 12.20 5.18 -13.19
N PRO A 122 13.33 5.71 -13.70
CA PRO A 122 14.65 5.16 -13.43
C PRO A 122 15.04 5.19 -11.94
N ALA A 123 14.71 6.28 -11.23
CA ALA A 123 14.94 6.36 -9.78
C ALA A 123 14.03 5.39 -9.02
N PHE A 124 12.78 5.23 -9.44
CA PHE A 124 11.86 4.23 -8.89
C PHE A 124 12.45 2.81 -8.99
N ALA A 125 12.92 2.37 -10.16
CA ALA A 125 13.52 1.05 -10.35
C ALA A 125 14.69 0.82 -9.36
N LYS A 126 15.60 1.79 -9.25
CA LYS A 126 16.72 1.73 -8.30
C LYS A 126 16.24 1.66 -6.85
N ARG A 127 15.18 2.42 -6.52
CA ARG A 127 14.62 2.45 -5.17
C ARG A 127 13.94 1.14 -4.80
N MET A 128 13.28 0.49 -5.74
CA MET A 128 12.69 -0.83 -5.53
C MET A 128 13.76 -1.91 -5.26
N ALA A 129 14.86 -1.89 -6.00
CA ALA A 129 16.00 -2.78 -5.73
C ALA A 129 16.61 -2.51 -4.35
N TRP A 130 16.80 -1.22 -3.99
CA TRP A 130 17.29 -0.82 -2.67
C TRP A 130 16.33 -1.25 -1.55
N SER A 131 15.01 -1.10 -1.76
CA SER A 131 13.98 -1.53 -0.79
C SER A 131 14.08 -3.02 -0.51
N ARG A 132 14.20 -3.85 -1.54
CA ARG A 132 14.39 -5.30 -1.42
C ARG A 132 15.58 -5.66 -0.53
N ASP A 133 16.74 -5.03 -0.79
CA ASP A 133 17.97 -5.27 -0.03
C ASP A 133 17.86 -4.77 1.42
N ASN A 134 17.14 -3.67 1.62
CA ASN A 134 16.92 -3.10 2.94
C ASN A 134 15.94 -3.94 3.77
N LEU A 135 14.84 -4.41 3.16
CA LEU A 135 13.89 -5.31 3.82
C LEU A 135 14.55 -6.64 4.19
N GLU A 136 15.41 -7.20 3.34
CA GLU A 136 16.18 -8.40 3.68
C GLU A 136 17.03 -8.19 4.94
N LYS A 137 17.71 -7.05 5.06
CA LYS A 137 18.51 -6.72 6.25
C LYS A 137 17.66 -6.51 7.50
N MET A 138 16.51 -5.83 7.37
CA MET A 138 15.65 -5.51 8.51
C MET A 138 14.84 -6.72 8.99
N MET A 139 14.32 -7.51 8.06
CA MET A 139 13.34 -8.57 8.32
C MET A 139 13.92 -9.99 8.23
N GLY A 140 15.15 -10.15 7.72
CA GLY A 140 15.85 -11.43 7.62
C GLY A 140 15.37 -12.34 6.48
N LYS A 141 14.57 -11.83 5.54
CA LYS A 141 14.06 -12.58 4.38
C LYS A 141 14.07 -11.69 3.15
N ARG A 142 14.57 -12.19 2.02
CA ARG A 142 14.65 -11.47 0.76
C ARG A 142 13.34 -11.57 -0.01
N PRO A 143 12.67 -10.47 -0.35
CA PRO A 143 11.50 -10.49 -1.22
C PRO A 143 11.85 -10.83 -2.67
N GLU A 144 11.09 -11.74 -3.28
CA GLU A 144 11.17 -12.10 -4.70
C GLU A 144 10.01 -11.50 -5.51
N VAL A 145 8.89 -11.25 -4.83
CA VAL A 145 7.68 -10.63 -5.37
C VAL A 145 7.56 -9.20 -4.83
N THR A 146 6.98 -8.32 -5.63
CA THR A 146 6.84 -6.91 -5.26
C THR A 146 5.41 -6.41 -5.46
N ASP A 147 5.03 -5.49 -4.60
CA ASP A 147 3.96 -4.53 -4.77
C ASP A 147 4.58 -3.15 -5.07
N THR A 148 3.76 -2.24 -5.53
CA THR A 148 4.10 -0.83 -5.72
C THR A 148 3.27 0.03 -4.76
N THR A 149 3.34 1.34 -4.90
CA THR A 149 2.38 2.23 -4.24
C THR A 149 0.99 2.00 -4.81
N GLU A 150 -0.01 1.69 -3.96
CA GLU A 150 -1.41 1.54 -4.37
C GLU A 150 -1.62 0.51 -5.51
N MET A 151 -0.80 -0.52 -5.59
CA MET A 151 -0.77 -1.46 -6.73
C MET A 151 -0.64 -0.76 -8.10
N LEU A 152 0.04 0.39 -8.13
CA LEU A 152 0.23 1.16 -9.36
C LEU A 152 0.98 0.32 -10.40
N MET A 153 0.34 0.08 -11.56
CA MET A 153 0.92 -0.73 -12.63
C MET A 153 0.63 -0.12 -14.01
N SER A 154 1.65 -0.15 -14.86
CA SER A 154 1.58 0.19 -16.28
C SER A 154 2.65 -0.57 -17.04
N ASP A 155 2.63 -0.50 -18.37
CA ASP A 155 3.69 -1.06 -19.22
C ASP A 155 5.09 -0.61 -18.76
N ALA A 156 5.27 0.69 -18.56
CA ALA A 156 6.56 1.26 -18.15
C ALA A 156 7.01 0.78 -16.75
N ILE A 157 6.08 0.71 -15.79
CA ILE A 157 6.36 0.22 -14.44
C ILE A 157 6.73 -1.28 -14.47
N TYR A 158 6.01 -2.08 -15.24
CA TYR A 158 6.33 -3.49 -15.44
C TYR A 158 7.79 -3.68 -15.92
N HIS A 159 8.19 -2.95 -16.95
CA HIS A 159 9.56 -3.03 -17.48
C HIS A 159 10.61 -2.54 -16.48
N ALA A 160 10.30 -1.52 -15.69
CA ALA A 160 11.17 -1.05 -14.61
C ALA A 160 11.38 -2.13 -13.53
N LEU A 161 10.31 -2.77 -13.06
CA LEU A 161 10.39 -3.86 -12.08
C LEU A 161 11.11 -5.09 -12.63
N ASN A 162 10.85 -5.47 -13.89
CA ASN A 162 11.56 -6.56 -14.55
C ASN A 162 13.07 -6.28 -14.65
N SER A 163 13.47 -5.05 -14.94
CA SER A 163 14.88 -4.66 -15.09
C SER A 163 15.71 -4.83 -13.81
N VAL A 164 15.07 -4.80 -12.64
CA VAL A 164 15.73 -4.98 -11.33
C VAL A 164 15.55 -6.40 -10.77
N GLY A 165 14.99 -7.32 -11.57
CA GLY A 165 15.01 -8.75 -11.33
C GLY A 165 14.02 -9.26 -10.29
N PHE A 166 12.85 -8.64 -10.13
CA PHE A 166 11.73 -9.26 -9.43
C PHE A 166 11.17 -10.43 -10.26
N LYS A 167 10.66 -11.46 -9.57
CA LYS A 167 10.04 -12.63 -10.20
C LYS A 167 8.54 -12.48 -10.35
N GLY A 168 7.92 -11.69 -9.51
CA GLY A 168 6.49 -11.40 -9.54
C GLY A 168 6.18 -9.98 -9.12
N ALA A 169 5.06 -9.47 -9.65
CA ALA A 169 4.47 -8.20 -9.23
C ALA A 169 2.96 -8.33 -9.07
N LEU A 170 2.41 -7.64 -8.08
CA LEU A 170 0.98 -7.57 -7.85
C LEU A 170 0.38 -6.43 -8.68
N LEU A 171 -0.86 -6.61 -9.12
CA LEU A 171 -1.66 -5.56 -9.76
C LEU A 171 -3.13 -5.77 -9.45
N ASP A 172 -3.96 -4.73 -9.58
CA ASP A 172 -5.40 -4.88 -9.40
C ASP A 172 -6.05 -5.49 -10.64
N GLY A 173 -6.79 -6.57 -10.47
CA GLY A 173 -7.45 -7.33 -11.54
C GLY A 173 -8.80 -6.76 -11.95
N ARG A 174 -8.90 -5.44 -12.12
CA ARG A 174 -10.12 -4.76 -12.57
C ARG A 174 -10.49 -5.11 -14.01
N PRO A 175 -11.80 -5.11 -14.36
CA PRO A 175 -12.24 -5.49 -15.70
C PRO A 175 -11.58 -4.72 -16.84
N TRP A 176 -11.32 -3.42 -16.68
CA TRP A 176 -10.67 -2.63 -17.73
C TRP A 176 -9.16 -2.92 -17.88
N VAL A 177 -8.52 -3.49 -16.81
CA VAL A 177 -7.13 -3.96 -16.86
C VAL A 177 -7.07 -5.35 -17.47
N MET A 178 -7.98 -6.22 -17.05
CA MET A 178 -8.02 -7.63 -17.48
C MET A 178 -8.73 -7.82 -18.82
N GLU A 179 -9.56 -6.86 -19.25
CA GLU A 179 -10.43 -6.94 -20.42
C GLU A 179 -11.36 -8.17 -20.33
N TRP A 180 -11.21 -9.15 -21.22
CA TRP A 180 -11.94 -10.42 -21.24
C TRP A 180 -11.31 -11.52 -20.37
N ARG A 181 -10.17 -11.23 -19.75
CA ARG A 181 -9.40 -12.20 -18.96
C ARG A 181 -9.89 -12.24 -17.51
N GLU A 182 -9.70 -13.39 -16.86
CA GLU A 182 -10.06 -13.58 -15.45
C GLU A 182 -8.86 -13.25 -14.53
N PRO A 183 -9.06 -12.59 -13.38
CA PRO A 183 -7.99 -12.29 -12.43
C PRO A 183 -7.54 -13.50 -11.58
N THR A 184 -7.74 -14.70 -12.10
CA THR A 184 -7.52 -15.98 -11.41
C THR A 184 -6.45 -16.84 -12.05
N HIS A 185 -5.67 -16.24 -12.96
CA HIS A 185 -4.55 -16.86 -13.61
C HIS A 185 -3.27 -16.03 -13.42
N LEU A 186 -2.13 -16.66 -13.67
CA LEU A 186 -0.85 -15.99 -13.73
C LEU A 186 -0.65 -15.36 -15.11
N TYR A 187 -0.10 -14.16 -15.15
CA TYR A 187 0.13 -13.41 -16.40
C TYR A 187 1.58 -12.97 -16.55
N HIS A 188 1.95 -12.53 -17.75
CA HIS A 188 3.23 -11.91 -18.08
C HIS A 188 3.05 -10.94 -19.27
N GLN A 189 4.01 -10.07 -19.48
CA GLN A 189 4.09 -9.22 -20.67
C GLN A 189 5.41 -9.48 -21.43
N GLY A 190 5.56 -10.69 -21.95
CA GLY A 190 6.70 -11.11 -22.77
C GLY A 190 8.06 -11.07 -22.07
N LYS A 191 8.11 -11.09 -20.73
CA LYS A 191 9.32 -11.06 -19.89
C LYS A 191 9.21 -12.07 -18.74
N ASP A 192 10.27 -12.15 -17.93
CA ASP A 192 10.36 -13.12 -16.83
C ASP A 192 9.52 -12.72 -15.61
N LEU A 193 9.17 -11.46 -15.48
CA LEU A 193 8.33 -10.95 -14.39
C LEU A 193 6.89 -11.47 -14.55
N MET A 194 6.40 -12.22 -13.57
CA MET A 194 5.03 -12.70 -13.53
C MET A 194 4.11 -11.69 -12.84
N LEU A 195 2.89 -11.57 -13.36
CA LEU A 195 1.86 -10.71 -12.82
C LEU A 195 0.81 -11.54 -12.08
N LEU A 196 0.50 -11.17 -10.85
CA LEU A 196 -0.52 -11.79 -10.02
C LEU A 196 -1.67 -10.79 -9.83
N PRO A 197 -2.79 -10.94 -10.58
CA PRO A 197 -3.91 -10.03 -10.45
C PRO A 197 -4.69 -10.25 -9.16
N ARG A 198 -4.95 -9.17 -8.44
CA ARG A 198 -5.86 -9.16 -7.30
C ARG A 198 -7.30 -9.41 -7.76
N HIS A 199 -7.96 -10.36 -7.17
CA HIS A 199 -9.40 -10.54 -7.40
C HIS A 199 -10.15 -9.42 -6.67
N TYR A 200 -10.38 -8.30 -7.38
CA TYR A 200 -10.83 -7.05 -6.77
C TYR A 200 -12.18 -7.19 -6.05
N GLN A 201 -13.17 -7.89 -6.64
CA GLN A 201 -14.49 -8.05 -6.04
C GLN A 201 -14.41 -8.78 -4.69
N LEU A 202 -13.80 -9.97 -4.66
CA LEU A 202 -13.67 -10.75 -3.43
C LEU A 202 -12.79 -10.04 -2.39
N SER A 203 -11.76 -9.33 -2.84
CA SER A 203 -10.94 -8.53 -1.92
C SER A 203 -11.73 -7.36 -1.32
N ASP A 204 -12.49 -6.64 -2.14
CA ASP A 204 -13.30 -5.50 -1.69
C ASP A 204 -14.49 -5.92 -0.81
N ASP A 205 -15.00 -7.17 -0.95
CA ASP A 205 -16.02 -7.71 -0.07
C ASP A 205 -15.57 -7.73 1.40
N VAL A 206 -14.30 -7.99 1.64
CA VAL A 206 -13.69 -7.96 2.98
C VAL A 206 -13.07 -6.59 3.27
N GLY A 207 -12.28 -6.02 2.35
CA GLY A 207 -11.52 -4.81 2.60
C GLY A 207 -12.37 -3.53 2.70
N TYR A 208 -13.49 -3.51 1.98
CA TYR A 208 -14.30 -2.30 1.87
C TYR A 208 -15.77 -2.49 2.29
N ARG A 209 -16.40 -3.59 1.88
CA ARG A 209 -17.85 -3.81 2.07
C ARG A 209 -18.22 -4.51 3.38
N PHE A 210 -17.27 -5.08 4.11
CA PHE A 210 -17.52 -5.95 5.27
C PHE A 210 -18.47 -5.34 6.31
N SER A 211 -18.31 -4.07 6.64
CA SER A 211 -19.16 -3.36 7.62
C SER A 211 -20.34 -2.61 7.00
N ASN A 212 -20.50 -2.66 5.68
CA ASN A 212 -21.59 -1.96 5.01
C ASN A 212 -22.94 -2.70 5.15
N LYS A 213 -23.77 -2.24 6.08
CA LYS A 213 -25.10 -2.84 6.36
C LYS A 213 -26.08 -2.76 5.19
N GLY A 214 -25.83 -1.87 4.22
CA GLY A 214 -26.64 -1.72 3.01
C GLY A 214 -26.19 -2.64 1.87
N TRP A 215 -25.07 -3.33 2.02
CA TRP A 215 -24.58 -4.26 1.01
C TRP A 215 -25.36 -5.59 1.08
N TRP A 216 -25.72 -6.16 -0.07
CA TRP A 216 -26.51 -7.39 -0.15
C TRP A 216 -25.86 -8.61 0.50
N GLY A 217 -24.51 -8.64 0.59
CA GLY A 217 -23.73 -9.71 1.23
C GLY A 217 -23.57 -9.53 2.75
N TYR A 218 -24.10 -8.47 3.33
CA TYR A 218 -24.02 -8.24 4.77
C TYR A 218 -25.04 -9.06 5.54
N PRO A 219 -24.69 -9.65 6.71
CA PRO A 219 -23.34 -9.80 7.25
C PRO A 219 -22.54 -10.88 6.53
N LEU A 220 -21.29 -10.56 6.14
CA LEU A 220 -20.44 -11.54 5.47
C LEU A 220 -19.95 -12.59 6.44
N MET A 221 -20.28 -13.85 6.17
CA MET A 221 -19.87 -14.99 6.96
C MET A 221 -18.77 -15.79 6.27
N ALA A 222 -17.85 -16.36 7.04
CA ALA A 222 -16.68 -17.08 6.52
C ALA A 222 -17.05 -18.30 5.66
N ASP A 223 -18.14 -19.01 5.99
CA ASP A 223 -18.64 -20.14 5.20
C ASP A 223 -19.13 -19.69 3.82
N ALA A 224 -19.97 -18.65 3.76
CA ALA A 224 -20.43 -18.08 2.49
C ALA A 224 -19.26 -17.54 1.64
N TYR A 225 -18.37 -16.79 2.26
CA TYR A 225 -17.22 -16.23 1.56
C TYR A 225 -16.26 -17.30 0.99
N SER A 226 -16.03 -18.37 1.76
CA SER A 226 -15.20 -19.49 1.30
C SER A 226 -15.83 -20.25 0.12
N HIS A 227 -17.18 -20.27 0.00
CA HIS A 227 -17.86 -20.73 -1.20
C HIS A 227 -17.53 -19.84 -2.40
N TRP A 228 -17.66 -18.52 -2.26
CA TRP A 228 -17.35 -17.58 -3.35
C TRP A 228 -15.91 -17.71 -3.84
N VAL A 229 -14.96 -17.86 -2.90
CA VAL A 229 -13.54 -18.11 -3.24
C VAL A 229 -13.40 -19.43 -4.01
N ARG A 230 -14.04 -20.50 -3.56
CA ARG A 230 -13.97 -21.83 -4.22
C ARG A 230 -14.62 -21.83 -5.60
N ASP A 231 -15.72 -21.12 -5.76
CA ASP A 231 -16.50 -21.07 -7.01
C ASP A 231 -15.85 -20.19 -8.08
N ALA A 232 -14.90 -19.34 -7.73
CA ALA A 232 -14.10 -18.60 -8.71
C ALA A 232 -13.43 -19.59 -9.68
N TRP A 233 -13.56 -19.32 -10.97
CA TRP A 233 -12.97 -20.17 -12.00
C TRP A 233 -11.52 -19.75 -12.26
N GLY A 234 -10.57 -20.70 -12.25
CA GLY A 234 -9.18 -20.44 -12.56
C GLY A 234 -8.19 -21.27 -11.75
N ASP A 235 -6.93 -20.90 -11.80
CA ASP A 235 -5.82 -21.58 -11.15
C ASP A 235 -5.72 -21.24 -9.67
N PHE A 236 -5.92 -19.97 -9.32
CA PHE A 236 -5.90 -19.46 -7.94
C PHE A 236 -6.69 -18.15 -7.82
N VAL A 237 -7.05 -17.79 -6.60
CA VAL A 237 -7.57 -16.46 -6.26
C VAL A 237 -6.48 -15.72 -5.49
N LEU A 238 -6.18 -14.46 -5.86
CA LEU A 238 -5.38 -13.55 -5.03
C LEU A 238 -6.29 -12.57 -4.32
N LEU A 239 -6.32 -12.65 -2.99
CA LEU A 239 -6.94 -11.63 -2.13
C LEU A 239 -5.87 -10.69 -1.61
N ALA A 240 -6.12 -9.40 -1.69
CA ALA A 240 -5.18 -8.39 -1.21
C ALA A 240 -5.89 -7.27 -0.47
N TRP A 241 -5.35 -6.89 0.70
CA TRP A 241 -5.93 -5.90 1.61
C TRP A 241 -4.86 -5.03 2.25
N ASP A 242 -5.25 -3.84 2.65
CA ASP A 242 -4.54 -3.12 3.70
C ASP A 242 -4.53 -3.96 4.98
N TYR A 243 -3.41 -3.98 5.69
CA TYR A 243 -3.32 -4.63 6.99
C TYR A 243 -4.29 -3.97 7.99
N GLU A 244 -4.49 -2.68 7.82
CA GLU A 244 -5.39 -1.82 8.58
C GLU A 244 -6.88 -2.19 8.43
N THR A 245 -7.22 -3.02 7.44
CA THR A 245 -8.54 -3.66 7.31
C THR A 245 -8.97 -4.33 8.62
N PHE A 246 -8.01 -4.94 9.33
CA PHE A 246 -8.25 -5.74 10.53
C PHE A 246 -8.10 -4.90 11.81
N GLY A 247 -9.09 -4.12 12.12
CA GLY A 247 -9.20 -3.35 13.37
C GLY A 247 -9.29 -1.83 13.22
N GLU A 248 -8.72 -1.23 12.15
CA GLU A 248 -8.83 0.21 11.90
C GLU A 248 -9.96 0.51 10.88
N HIS A 249 -9.94 -0.11 9.68
CA HIS A 249 -11.02 0.09 8.69
C HIS A 249 -12.32 -0.58 9.14
N HIS A 250 -12.21 -1.80 9.65
CA HIS A 250 -13.31 -2.52 10.30
C HIS A 250 -12.93 -2.78 11.74
N SER A 251 -13.57 -2.03 12.67
CA SER A 251 -13.31 -2.19 14.10
C SER A 251 -13.65 -3.61 14.58
N LYS A 252 -13.10 -4.00 15.72
CA LYS A 252 -13.35 -5.32 16.33
C LYS A 252 -14.86 -5.63 16.44
N ASP A 253 -15.68 -4.61 16.73
CA ASP A 253 -17.13 -4.77 16.93
C ASP A 253 -17.90 -5.13 15.64
N THR A 254 -17.28 -4.99 14.48
CA THR A 254 -17.86 -5.44 13.20
C THR A 254 -17.84 -6.95 13.03
N GLY A 255 -17.09 -7.69 13.87
CA GLY A 255 -16.89 -9.12 13.75
C GLY A 255 -15.77 -9.54 12.79
N ILE A 256 -14.98 -8.60 12.27
CA ILE A 256 -13.93 -8.89 11.29
C ILE A 256 -12.90 -9.93 11.78
N PHE A 257 -12.51 -9.87 13.05
CA PHE A 257 -11.58 -10.85 13.62
C PHE A 257 -12.22 -12.23 13.77
N ASP A 258 -13.51 -12.32 14.10
CA ASP A 258 -14.22 -13.58 14.21
C ASP A 258 -14.43 -14.23 12.83
N PHE A 259 -14.72 -13.40 11.82
CA PHE A 259 -14.74 -13.83 10.43
C PHE A 259 -13.38 -14.42 10.01
N MET A 260 -12.31 -13.67 10.21
CA MET A 260 -10.96 -14.10 9.84
C MET A 260 -10.51 -15.38 10.58
N LYS A 261 -10.81 -15.51 11.87
CA LYS A 261 -10.47 -16.73 12.65
C LYS A 261 -11.15 -17.98 12.11
N ARG A 262 -12.35 -17.86 11.53
CA ARG A 262 -13.09 -18.99 10.95
C ARG A 262 -12.70 -19.31 9.51
N LEU A 263 -12.19 -18.31 8.80
CA LEU A 263 -11.92 -18.43 7.36
C LEU A 263 -10.97 -19.57 6.99
N PRO A 264 -9.84 -19.83 7.69
CA PRO A 264 -8.95 -20.95 7.39
C PRO A 264 -9.65 -22.33 7.42
N ASP A 265 -10.47 -22.57 8.43
CA ASP A 265 -11.21 -23.84 8.57
C ASP A 265 -12.24 -23.99 7.46
N GLU A 266 -12.98 -22.93 7.13
CA GLU A 266 -14.00 -22.95 6.09
C GLU A 266 -13.39 -23.15 4.68
N LEU A 267 -12.24 -22.57 4.40
CA LEU A 267 -11.48 -22.80 3.17
C LEU A 267 -10.99 -24.25 3.08
N THR A 268 -10.45 -24.78 4.19
CA THR A 268 -9.96 -26.17 4.25
C THR A 268 -11.09 -27.19 4.04
N LYS A 269 -12.26 -26.98 4.63
CA LYS A 269 -13.46 -27.82 4.40
C LYS A 269 -13.87 -27.89 2.93
N ARG A 270 -13.59 -26.85 2.15
CA ARG A 270 -13.89 -26.75 0.72
C ARG A 270 -12.74 -27.19 -0.20
N GLY A 271 -11.66 -27.70 0.39
CA GLY A 271 -10.48 -28.13 -0.37
C GLY A 271 -9.66 -27.01 -0.97
N VAL A 272 -9.81 -25.78 -0.46
CA VAL A 272 -8.98 -24.63 -0.87
C VAL A 272 -7.70 -24.63 -0.05
N ARG A 273 -6.56 -24.64 -0.72
CA ARG A 273 -5.21 -24.62 -0.14
C ARG A 273 -4.56 -23.25 -0.34
N THR A 274 -3.89 -22.76 0.68
CA THR A 274 -3.16 -21.50 0.56
C THR A 274 -1.76 -21.71 -0.04
N LEU A 275 -1.34 -20.76 -0.85
CA LEU A 275 0.00 -20.64 -1.42
C LEU A 275 0.55 -19.26 -1.12
N THR A 276 1.88 -19.16 -1.06
CA THR A 276 2.52 -17.84 -1.15
C THR A 276 2.59 -17.40 -2.63
N PRO A 277 2.79 -16.10 -2.91
CA PRO A 277 2.95 -15.62 -4.28
C PRO A 277 4.04 -16.36 -5.06
N SER A 278 5.21 -16.59 -4.47
CA SER A 278 6.30 -17.35 -5.11
C SER A 278 5.93 -18.81 -5.39
N GLU A 279 5.18 -19.44 -4.50
CA GLU A 279 4.67 -20.81 -4.74
C GLU A 279 3.63 -20.84 -5.86
N ALA A 280 2.77 -19.84 -5.96
CA ALA A 280 1.82 -19.71 -7.05
C ALA A 280 2.56 -19.51 -8.40
N ILE A 281 3.58 -18.66 -8.42
CA ILE A 281 4.45 -18.50 -9.61
C ILE A 281 5.08 -19.83 -9.99
N ALA A 282 5.73 -20.51 -9.06
CA ALA A 282 6.39 -21.78 -9.34
C ALA A 282 5.42 -22.85 -9.86
N LYS A 283 4.20 -22.88 -9.35
CA LYS A 283 3.17 -23.86 -9.71
C LYS A 283 2.53 -23.59 -11.07
N PHE A 284 2.30 -22.32 -11.41
CA PHE A 284 1.45 -21.95 -12.55
C PHE A 284 2.20 -21.29 -13.71
N ARG A 285 3.51 -21.05 -13.60
CA ARG A 285 4.31 -20.33 -14.59
C ARG A 285 4.14 -20.89 -16.01
N GLU A 286 4.18 -22.22 -16.16
CA GLU A 286 4.05 -22.87 -17.46
C GLU A 286 2.65 -22.72 -18.10
N ARG A 287 1.67 -22.26 -17.32
CA ARG A 287 0.30 -22.00 -17.78
C ARG A 287 -0.04 -20.52 -17.76
N SER A 288 0.96 -19.67 -17.59
CA SER A 288 0.75 -18.22 -17.58
C SER A 288 0.30 -17.70 -18.95
N HIS A 289 -0.48 -16.65 -18.95
CA HIS A 289 -1.04 -16.03 -20.13
C HIS A 289 -0.42 -14.65 -20.37
N GLU A 290 -0.49 -14.17 -21.60
CA GLU A 290 -0.05 -12.82 -21.91
C GLU A 290 -1.12 -11.79 -21.49
N LEU A 291 -0.67 -10.72 -20.81
CA LEU A 291 -1.46 -9.56 -20.45
C LEU A 291 -0.74 -8.30 -20.94
N PRO A 292 -1.18 -7.70 -22.05
CA PRO A 292 -0.68 -6.41 -22.47
C PRO A 292 -1.11 -5.33 -21.47
N LEU A 293 -0.15 -4.65 -20.89
CA LEU A 293 -0.43 -3.57 -19.95
C LEU A 293 -0.59 -2.24 -20.68
N SER A 294 -1.52 -1.42 -20.20
CA SER A 294 -1.71 -0.05 -20.70
C SER A 294 -0.53 0.86 -20.36
N ALA A 295 -0.30 1.88 -21.19
CA ALA A 295 0.55 3.00 -20.83
C ALA A 295 -0.03 3.85 -19.68
N PHE A 296 -1.37 3.85 -19.53
CA PHE A 296 -2.05 4.52 -18.43
C PHE A 296 -2.02 3.62 -17.18
N PRO A 297 -1.53 4.16 -16.04
CA PRO A 297 -1.41 3.35 -14.83
C PRO A 297 -2.76 2.94 -14.25
N SER A 298 -2.86 1.68 -13.81
CA SER A 298 -3.93 1.20 -12.94
C SER A 298 -3.53 1.30 -11.47
N THR A 299 -4.50 1.38 -10.58
CA THR A 299 -4.35 1.27 -9.12
C THR A 299 -5.48 0.41 -8.54
N TRP A 300 -5.39 0.03 -7.28
CA TRP A 300 -6.50 -0.63 -6.59
C TRP A 300 -7.53 0.34 -6.01
N ALA A 301 -7.21 1.64 -5.96
CA ALA A 301 -8.05 2.65 -5.36
C ALA A 301 -9.15 3.15 -6.30
N GLY A 302 -10.27 3.58 -5.72
CA GLY A 302 -11.40 4.15 -6.46
C GLY A 302 -11.89 3.24 -7.59
N ASP A 303 -11.96 3.77 -8.81
CA ASP A 303 -12.38 3.03 -10.00
C ASP A 303 -11.21 2.32 -10.72
N GLY A 304 -10.04 2.26 -10.08
CA GLY A 304 -8.88 1.49 -10.55
C GLY A 304 -7.87 2.27 -11.38
N GLY A 305 -8.09 3.56 -11.61
CA GLY A 305 -7.11 4.46 -12.23
C GLY A 305 -6.44 5.39 -11.23
N VAL A 306 -5.74 6.40 -11.73
CA VAL A 306 -5.08 7.41 -10.89
C VAL A 306 -6.00 8.55 -10.44
N GLU A 307 -7.25 8.55 -10.88
CA GLU A 307 -8.22 9.65 -10.62
C GLU A 307 -8.57 9.77 -9.13
N PHE A 308 -8.42 8.68 -8.37
CA PHE A 308 -8.57 8.74 -6.92
C PHE A 308 -7.55 9.70 -6.29
N PHE A 309 -6.33 9.75 -6.82
CA PHE A 309 -5.23 10.56 -6.29
C PHE A 309 -5.00 11.86 -7.06
N LEU A 310 -5.40 11.96 -8.32
CA LEU A 310 -5.09 13.07 -9.21
C LEU A 310 -6.34 13.68 -9.86
N GLY A 311 -7.52 13.34 -9.41
CA GLY A 311 -8.75 13.68 -10.12
C GLY A 311 -9.39 15.00 -9.73
N ASN A 312 -8.95 15.71 -8.67
CA ASN A 312 -9.44 17.05 -8.36
C ASN A 312 -8.35 18.13 -8.51
N PRO A 313 -8.73 19.41 -8.70
CA PRO A 313 -7.75 20.48 -8.90
C PRO A 313 -6.73 20.66 -7.76
N ALA A 314 -7.14 20.40 -6.51
CA ALA A 314 -6.26 20.50 -5.35
C ALA A 314 -5.18 19.42 -5.38
N GLN A 315 -5.56 18.17 -5.68
CA GLN A 315 -4.64 17.07 -5.85
C GLN A 315 -3.64 17.34 -6.98
N GLN A 316 -4.10 17.83 -8.12
CA GLN A 316 -3.25 18.17 -9.26
C GLN A 316 -2.25 19.28 -8.90
N ALA A 317 -2.70 20.32 -8.21
CA ALA A 317 -1.82 21.41 -7.78
C ALA A 317 -0.76 20.93 -6.77
N VAL A 318 -1.13 20.07 -5.82
CA VAL A 318 -0.18 19.49 -4.86
C VAL A 318 0.80 18.54 -5.58
N PHE A 319 0.33 17.74 -6.52
CA PHE A 319 1.21 16.83 -7.29
C PHE A 319 2.25 17.59 -8.14
N GLN A 320 1.87 18.72 -8.73
CA GLN A 320 2.84 19.59 -9.43
C GLN A 320 3.94 20.09 -8.48
N LEU A 321 3.56 20.50 -7.25
CA LEU A 321 4.52 20.89 -6.22
C LEU A 321 5.39 19.71 -5.72
N MET A 322 4.83 18.50 -5.65
CA MET A 322 5.60 17.28 -5.37
C MET A 322 6.70 17.06 -6.41
N MET A 323 6.35 17.14 -7.70
CA MET A 323 7.32 17.00 -8.80
C MET A 323 8.40 18.07 -8.74
N GLU A 324 8.02 19.33 -8.52
CA GLU A 324 8.96 20.44 -8.39
C GLU A 324 9.92 20.26 -7.21
N ALA A 325 9.37 19.88 -6.04
CA ALA A 325 10.14 19.61 -4.83
C ALA A 325 11.16 18.48 -5.05
N TYR A 326 10.72 17.36 -5.64
CA TYR A 326 11.57 16.23 -5.94
C TYR A 326 12.68 16.61 -6.95
N ASN A 327 12.32 17.21 -8.07
CA ASN A 327 13.28 17.58 -9.10
C ASN A 327 14.33 18.57 -8.57
N LYS A 328 13.92 19.56 -7.79
CA LYS A 328 14.84 20.51 -7.19
C LYS A 328 15.76 19.88 -6.16
N ALA A 329 15.22 18.93 -5.35
CA ALA A 329 16.02 18.17 -4.39
C ALA A 329 17.11 17.34 -5.08
N GLN A 330 16.83 16.76 -6.25
CA GLN A 330 17.83 16.01 -7.03
C GLN A 330 19.03 16.89 -7.43
N LEU A 331 18.80 18.16 -7.75
CA LEU A 331 19.86 19.11 -8.14
C LEU A 331 20.83 19.43 -7.00
N THR A 332 20.40 19.31 -5.75
CA THR A 332 21.26 19.57 -4.57
C THR A 332 22.37 18.53 -4.41
N ASN A 333 22.22 17.33 -4.96
CA ASN A 333 23.08 16.15 -4.74
C ASN A 333 23.26 15.79 -3.25
N ASP A 334 22.47 16.36 -2.35
CA ASP A 334 22.44 16.01 -0.94
C ASP A 334 21.46 14.87 -0.67
N ARG A 335 21.98 13.72 -0.22
CA ARG A 335 21.19 12.51 0.03
C ARG A 335 20.10 12.72 1.07
N ARG A 336 20.32 13.57 2.08
CA ARG A 336 19.32 13.85 3.14
C ARG A 336 18.18 14.69 2.60
N ILE A 337 18.50 15.68 1.75
CA ILE A 337 17.50 16.51 1.06
C ILE A 337 16.66 15.65 0.10
N ILE A 338 17.30 14.77 -0.67
CA ILE A 338 16.63 13.86 -1.58
C ILE A 338 15.69 12.88 -0.79
N ASP A 339 16.15 12.38 0.37
CA ASP A 339 15.32 11.53 1.24
C ASP A 339 14.09 12.29 1.76
N LEU A 340 14.23 13.56 2.15
CA LEU A 340 13.09 14.41 2.54
C LEU A 340 12.08 14.60 1.40
N ALA A 341 12.57 14.80 0.18
CA ALA A 341 11.70 14.94 -1.00
C ALA A 341 10.93 13.63 -1.26
N LEU A 342 11.54 12.46 -1.07
CA LEU A 342 10.86 11.16 -1.20
C LEU A 342 9.73 11.00 -0.16
N TRP A 343 9.94 11.47 1.07
CA TRP A 343 8.87 11.51 2.08
C TRP A 343 7.75 12.47 1.71
N LEU A 344 8.02 13.57 1.01
CA LEU A 344 7.01 14.54 0.59
C LEU A 344 6.10 14.04 -0.54
N ILE A 345 6.57 13.10 -1.37
CA ILE A 345 5.82 12.59 -2.53
C ILE A 345 5.00 11.32 -2.23
N GLN A 346 4.65 11.06 -0.96
CA GLN A 346 3.75 9.97 -0.55
C GLN A 346 2.35 10.11 -1.17
N SER A 347 1.74 8.99 -1.57
CA SER A 347 0.36 8.93 -2.08
C SER A 347 -0.64 9.49 -1.09
N ASP A 348 -0.40 9.28 0.21
CA ASP A 348 -1.27 9.74 1.29
C ASP A 348 -1.52 11.24 1.26
N ASN A 349 -0.53 12.05 0.90
CA ASN A 349 -0.71 13.51 0.80
C ASN A 349 -1.76 13.90 -0.25
N LEU A 350 -2.00 13.05 -1.25
CA LEU A 350 -3.07 13.23 -2.24
C LEU A 350 -4.36 12.54 -1.81
N HIS A 351 -4.27 11.37 -1.16
CA HIS A 351 -5.43 10.69 -0.59
C HIS A 351 -6.15 11.58 0.43
N LEU A 352 -5.43 12.19 1.36
CA LEU A 352 -5.99 13.01 2.44
C LEU A 352 -6.72 14.30 1.97
N ILE A 353 -6.66 14.64 0.69
CA ILE A 353 -7.37 15.75 0.07
C ILE A 353 -8.26 15.34 -1.12
N GLN A 354 -8.51 14.03 -1.28
CA GLN A 354 -9.37 13.49 -2.33
C GLN A 354 -10.81 14.02 -2.22
N TRP A 355 -11.30 14.23 -1.01
CA TRP A 355 -12.62 14.79 -0.72
C TRP A 355 -12.84 16.21 -1.23
N PHE A 356 -11.79 16.98 -1.53
CA PHE A 356 -11.93 18.39 -1.91
C PHE A 356 -12.71 18.54 -3.21
N GLY A 357 -13.86 19.23 -3.10
CA GLY A 357 -14.79 19.41 -4.23
C GLY A 357 -15.52 18.15 -4.68
N ARG A 358 -15.51 17.08 -3.88
CA ARG A 358 -16.17 15.80 -4.18
C ARG A 358 -17.17 15.39 -3.10
N SER A 359 -18.02 14.43 -3.43
CA SER A 359 -19.02 13.82 -2.55
C SER A 359 -19.06 12.30 -2.77
N GLY A 360 -19.80 11.59 -1.89
CA GLY A 360 -19.96 10.14 -1.95
C GLY A 360 -18.95 9.38 -1.11
N SER A 361 -19.05 8.06 -1.11
CA SER A 361 -18.34 7.17 -0.19
C SER A 361 -16.81 7.31 -0.23
N GLN A 362 -16.22 7.51 -1.39
CA GLN A 362 -14.77 7.70 -1.52
C GLN A 362 -14.31 9.00 -0.84
N ALA A 363 -15.06 10.09 -1.02
CA ALA A 363 -14.77 11.37 -0.36
C ALA A 363 -14.97 11.29 1.17
N GLU A 364 -15.98 10.57 1.63
CA GLU A 364 -16.23 10.33 3.05
C GLU A 364 -15.10 9.54 3.70
N VAL A 365 -14.61 8.48 3.05
CA VAL A 365 -13.46 7.70 3.52
C VAL A 365 -12.19 8.56 3.57
N SER A 366 -11.90 9.32 2.52
CA SER A 366 -10.75 10.22 2.48
C SER A 366 -10.82 11.28 3.59
N ALA A 367 -12.00 11.88 3.81
CA ALA A 367 -12.22 12.83 4.90
C ALA A 367 -12.05 12.20 6.29
N TYR A 368 -12.45 10.94 6.46
CA TYR A 368 -12.27 10.20 7.70
C TYR A 368 -10.79 10.03 8.08
N PHE A 369 -9.93 9.76 7.09
CA PHE A 369 -8.49 9.59 7.30
C PHE A 369 -7.71 10.91 7.42
N THR A 370 -8.30 12.04 7.00
CA THR A 370 -7.69 13.36 7.19
C THR A 370 -7.55 13.66 8.68
N PRO A 371 -6.36 14.06 9.17
CA PRO A 371 -6.15 14.34 10.59
C PRO A 371 -7.19 15.32 11.15
N LYS A 372 -7.77 14.98 12.29
CA LYS A 372 -8.82 15.79 12.91
C LYS A 372 -8.34 17.20 13.23
N GLU A 373 -7.09 17.33 13.58
CA GLU A 373 -6.43 18.58 13.91
C GLU A 373 -6.39 19.55 12.74
N TRP A 374 -6.32 19.03 11.51
CA TRP A 374 -6.29 19.85 10.29
C TRP A 374 -7.64 20.53 10.00
N TRP A 375 -8.76 19.94 10.44
CA TRP A 375 -10.09 20.50 10.19
C TRP A 375 -10.33 21.86 10.83
N ASN A 376 -9.53 22.25 11.84
CA ASN A 376 -9.55 23.59 12.40
C ASN A 376 -9.15 24.69 11.38
N LEU A 377 -8.43 24.33 10.31
CA LEU A 377 -8.05 25.23 9.23
C LEU A 377 -9.16 25.43 8.19
N GLY A 378 -10.20 24.60 8.25
CA GLY A 378 -11.22 24.49 7.21
C GLY A 378 -10.70 23.89 5.90
N PRO A 379 -11.60 23.43 5.01
CA PRO A 379 -11.22 22.72 3.77
C PRO A 379 -10.21 23.48 2.89
N SER A 380 -10.48 24.76 2.62
CA SER A 380 -9.56 25.59 1.81
C SER A 380 -8.24 25.90 2.53
N GLY A 381 -8.28 26.02 3.87
CA GLY A 381 -7.09 26.21 4.69
C GLY A 381 -6.18 24.98 4.67
N ILE A 382 -6.71 23.77 4.75
CA ILE A 382 -5.93 22.53 4.62
C ILE A 382 -5.18 22.51 3.29
N ILE A 383 -5.86 22.79 2.18
CA ILE A 383 -5.25 22.79 0.84
C ILE A 383 -4.19 23.87 0.73
N TRP A 384 -4.47 25.06 1.24
CA TRP A 384 -3.52 26.19 1.22
C TRP A 384 -2.25 25.84 2.02
N GLU A 385 -2.40 25.38 3.26
CA GLU A 385 -1.27 25.10 4.13
C GLU A 385 -0.43 23.92 3.60
N MET A 386 -1.08 22.89 3.05
CA MET A 386 -0.39 21.80 2.40
C MET A 386 0.50 22.31 1.24
N GLN A 387 -0.01 23.18 0.38
CA GLN A 387 0.80 23.80 -0.66
C GLN A 387 1.95 24.65 -0.09
N GLN A 388 1.75 25.33 1.05
CA GLN A 388 2.82 26.11 1.69
C GLN A 388 3.96 25.23 2.20
N VAL A 389 3.67 24.00 2.69
CA VAL A 389 4.73 23.04 3.06
C VAL A 389 5.68 22.80 1.89
N TYR A 390 5.16 22.47 0.72
CA TYR A 390 5.99 22.24 -0.47
C TYR A 390 6.73 23.51 -0.92
N LYS A 391 6.05 24.66 -0.98
CA LYS A 391 6.67 25.93 -1.36
C LYS A 391 7.78 26.36 -0.40
N ASN A 392 7.60 26.11 0.91
CA ASN A 392 8.63 26.39 1.90
C ASN A 392 9.83 25.47 1.72
N PHE A 393 9.61 24.18 1.46
CA PHE A 393 10.68 23.24 1.15
C PHE A 393 11.44 23.64 -0.13
N ILE A 394 10.74 23.89 -1.24
CA ILE A 394 11.34 24.30 -2.52
C ILE A 394 12.21 25.52 -2.34
N ARG A 395 11.75 26.56 -1.62
CA ARG A 395 12.53 27.79 -1.32
C ARG A 395 13.75 27.50 -0.44
N ALA A 396 13.61 26.62 0.54
CA ALA A 396 14.70 26.26 1.44
C ALA A 396 15.87 25.56 0.74
N LEU A 397 15.67 25.06 -0.49
CA LEU A 397 16.72 24.42 -1.28
C LEU A 397 17.62 25.40 -2.06
N ASP A 398 17.26 26.69 -2.20
CA ASP A 398 18.07 27.67 -2.94
C ASP A 398 19.53 27.74 -2.47
N PRO A 399 19.84 27.71 -1.15
CA PRO A 399 21.22 27.73 -0.68
C PRO A 399 22.02 26.42 -0.93
N TYR A 400 21.36 25.36 -1.36
CA TYR A 400 21.98 24.06 -1.66
C TYR A 400 22.35 23.90 -3.15
N LEU A 401 21.91 24.82 -3.99
CA LEU A 401 22.18 24.85 -5.43
C LEU A 401 23.36 25.74 -5.76
#